data_b2f5f3f02f9654f9c9d00935dbc629cd
#
_entry.id   b2f5f3f02f9654f9c9d00935dbc629cd
#
_cell.length_a   1.000
_cell.length_b   1.000
_cell.length_c   1.000
_cell.angle_alpha   90.00
_cell.angle_beta   90.00
_cell.angle_gamma   90.00
#
_symmetry.space_group_name_H-M   'P 1'
#
loop_
_entity.id
_entity.type
_entity.pdbx_description
1 polymer ?
#
loop_
_entity_poly.entity_id
_entity_poly.type
_entity_poly.pdbx_seq_one_letter_code
_entity_poly.pdbx_strand_id
1 'polypeptide(L)'
;MYIRKDDVVEVVAGDYKGTRGKVLRVLLSKNEVVVEAVNRVYRHLKPSKRNPQGGRLSKEMPIDASNVMFVDPAKNVATRVGVRYLPDGSKELYAKKSGTRIRMLSKPNPKYASKK
;
A
#
# COMPACT_ATOMS: atom_id res chain seq x y z
N MET A 1 7.72 5.23 -5.11
CA MET A 1 6.87 4.33 -4.31
C MET A 1 5.95 3.53 -5.23
N TYR A 2 5.93 2.22 -5.07
CA TYR A 2 5.09 1.35 -5.92
C TYR A 2 3.69 1.09 -5.34
N ILE A 3 3.49 1.41 -4.06
CA ILE A 3 2.20 1.24 -3.40
C ILE A 3 1.20 2.23 -3.98
N ARG A 4 -0.01 1.74 -4.25
CA ARG A 4 -1.12 2.54 -4.77
C ARG A 4 -2.37 2.33 -3.93
N LYS A 5 -3.33 3.25 -4.07
CA LYS A 5 -4.66 3.10 -3.47
C LYS A 5 -5.24 1.72 -3.85
N ASP A 6 -5.91 1.10 -2.89
CA ASP A 6 -6.55 -0.21 -2.97
C ASP A 6 -5.60 -1.42 -2.93
N ASP A 7 -4.28 -1.20 -2.85
CA ASP A 7 -3.35 -2.30 -2.62
C ASP A 7 -3.52 -2.86 -1.21
N VAL A 8 -3.40 -4.17 -1.08
CA VAL A 8 -3.37 -4.83 0.23
C VAL A 8 -1.93 -4.90 0.71
N VAL A 9 -1.69 -4.35 1.89
CA VAL A 9 -0.35 -4.28 2.49
C VAL A 9 -0.39 -4.82 3.92
N GLU A 10 0.77 -5.19 4.44
CA GLU A 10 0.92 -5.58 5.84
C GLU A 10 1.87 -4.62 6.54
N VAL A 11 1.52 -4.19 7.73
CA VAL A 11 2.39 -3.36 8.56
C VAL A 11 3.46 -4.27 9.18
N VAL A 12 4.72 -3.93 8.95
CA VAL A 12 5.85 -4.78 9.36
C VAL A 12 6.68 -4.17 10.50
N ALA A 13 6.36 -2.94 10.89
CA ALA A 13 7.07 -2.26 11.99
C ALA A 13 6.12 -1.30 12.72
N GLY A 14 6.40 -1.02 13.99
CA GLY A 14 5.62 -0.13 14.82
C GLY A 14 4.49 -0.82 15.58
N ASP A 15 3.60 -0.03 16.15
CA ASP A 15 2.55 -0.52 17.05
C ASP A 15 1.50 -1.40 16.36
N TYR A 16 1.37 -1.28 15.05
CA TYR A 16 0.38 -2.02 14.27
C TYR A 16 0.98 -3.19 13.50
N LYS A 17 2.19 -3.60 13.85
CA LYS A 17 2.88 -4.72 13.19
C LYS A 17 2.00 -5.97 13.09
N GLY A 18 1.93 -6.55 11.89
CA GLY A 18 1.11 -7.72 11.61
C GLY A 18 -0.28 -7.40 11.09
N THR A 19 -0.73 -6.15 11.16
CA THR A 19 -2.03 -5.74 10.65
C THR A 19 -1.99 -5.64 9.13
N ARG A 20 -2.99 -6.18 8.46
CA ARG A 20 -3.17 -6.07 7.01
C ARG A 20 -4.37 -5.20 6.71
N GLY A 21 -4.30 -4.48 5.62
CA GLY A 21 -5.41 -3.65 5.18
C GLY A 21 -5.18 -3.10 3.79
N LYS A 22 -6.24 -2.47 3.29
CA LYS A 22 -6.23 -1.83 1.98
C LYS A 22 -5.68 -0.42 2.12
N VAL A 23 -4.84 0.01 1.20
CA VAL A 23 -4.35 1.40 1.16
C VAL A 23 -5.49 2.32 0.74
N LEU A 24 -5.82 3.28 1.59
CA LEU A 24 -6.88 4.25 1.33
C LEU A 24 -6.36 5.48 0.59
N ARG A 25 -5.14 5.91 0.90
CA ARG A 25 -4.51 7.07 0.29
C ARG A 25 -2.99 6.90 0.28
N VAL A 26 -2.34 7.54 -0.68
CA VAL A 26 -0.88 7.62 -0.76
C VAL A 26 -0.47 9.09 -0.73
N LEU A 27 0.41 9.45 0.20
CA LEU A 27 0.94 10.81 0.34
C LEU A 27 2.38 10.81 -0.16
N LEU A 28 2.55 10.96 -1.48
CA LEU A 28 3.85 10.83 -2.14
C LEU A 28 4.90 11.81 -1.61
N SER A 29 4.50 13.06 -1.38
CA SER A 29 5.44 14.09 -0.92
C SER A 29 6.01 13.81 0.47
N LYS A 30 5.30 13.06 1.30
CA LYS A 30 5.71 12.70 2.66
C LYS A 30 6.20 11.27 2.77
N ASN A 31 6.12 10.50 1.70
CA ASN A 31 6.41 9.06 1.69
C ASN A 31 5.60 8.30 2.76
N GLU A 32 4.31 8.63 2.83
CA GLU A 32 3.39 8.04 3.80
C GLU A 32 2.18 7.41 3.10
N VAL A 33 1.54 6.48 3.79
CA VAL A 33 0.32 5.83 3.31
C VAL A 33 -0.71 5.77 4.45
N VAL A 34 -1.98 5.85 4.07
CA VAL A 34 -3.09 5.63 4.99
C VAL A 34 -3.66 4.25 4.70
N VAL A 35 -3.64 3.37 5.69
CA VAL A 35 -4.10 1.99 5.56
C VAL A 35 -5.35 1.80 6.40
N GLU A 36 -6.34 1.09 5.85
CA GLU A 36 -7.59 0.81 6.52
C GLU A 36 -7.35 0.15 7.88
N ALA A 37 -8.01 0.66 8.92
CA ALA A 37 -7.94 0.18 10.30
C ALA A 37 -6.55 0.27 10.96
N VAL A 38 -5.57 0.89 10.32
CA VAL A 38 -4.23 1.07 10.86
C VAL A 38 -4.04 2.50 11.34
N ASN A 39 -3.37 2.66 12.48
CA ASN A 39 -3.08 3.96 13.09
C ASN A 39 -4.35 4.80 13.29
N ARG A 40 -5.41 4.13 13.75
CA ARG A 40 -6.72 4.75 13.93
C ARG A 40 -6.72 5.62 15.18
N VAL A 41 -7.16 6.87 15.02
CA VAL A 41 -7.27 7.84 16.11
C VAL A 41 -8.73 8.13 16.40
N TYR A 42 -9.10 8.10 17.68
CA TYR A 42 -10.44 8.45 18.13
C TYR A 42 -10.42 9.87 18.72
N ARG A 43 -11.33 10.71 18.25
CA ARG A 43 -11.50 12.06 18.79
C ARG A 43 -12.86 12.19 19.44
N HIS A 44 -12.86 12.83 20.63
CA HIS A 44 -14.10 13.22 21.26
C HIS A 44 -14.61 14.50 20.60
N LEU A 45 -15.87 14.48 20.16
CA LEU A 45 -16.53 15.63 19.58
C LEU A 45 -17.36 16.33 20.65
N LYS A 46 -17.16 17.63 20.81
CA LYS A 46 -18.00 18.44 21.70
C LYS A 46 -19.38 18.62 21.07
N PRO A 47 -20.47 18.61 21.87
CA PRO A 47 -21.81 18.94 21.38
C PRO A 47 -21.82 20.30 20.71
N SER A 48 -22.46 20.41 19.57
CA SER A 48 -22.56 21.63 18.80
C SER A 48 -23.85 21.60 17.97
N LYS A 49 -24.15 22.71 17.28
CA LYS A 49 -25.30 22.74 16.36
C LYS A 49 -25.21 21.71 15.25
N ARG A 50 -23.98 21.36 14.82
CA ARG A 50 -23.75 20.34 13.79
C ARG A 50 -23.69 18.92 14.35
N ASN A 51 -23.29 18.80 15.60
CA ASN A 51 -23.17 17.51 16.28
C ASN A 51 -23.62 17.67 17.74
N PRO A 52 -24.92 17.81 17.99
CA PRO A 52 -25.45 18.12 19.32
C PRO A 52 -25.13 17.09 20.39
N GLN A 53 -24.94 15.84 19.96
CA GLN A 53 -24.69 14.75 20.91
C GLN A 53 -23.23 14.55 21.25
N GLY A 54 -22.31 15.16 20.46
CA GLY A 54 -20.91 14.87 20.60
C GLY A 54 -20.60 13.43 20.21
N GLY A 55 -19.49 12.88 20.70
CA GLY A 55 -19.13 11.48 20.49
C GLY A 55 -17.67 11.29 20.13
N ARG A 56 -17.37 10.14 19.52
CA ARG A 56 -16.03 9.79 19.03
C ARG A 56 -16.03 9.65 17.52
N LEU A 57 -14.99 10.20 16.88
CA LEU A 57 -14.73 10.01 15.47
C LEU A 57 -13.48 9.15 15.31
N SER A 58 -13.62 8.04 14.57
CA SER A 58 -12.51 7.19 14.22
C SER A 58 -11.90 7.64 12.89
N LYS A 59 -10.59 7.82 12.87
CA LYS A 59 -9.89 8.27 11.66
C LYS A 59 -8.56 7.55 11.52
N GLU A 60 -8.29 7.00 10.35
CA GLU A 60 -7.00 6.43 10.03
C GLU A 60 -5.99 7.54 9.77
N MET A 61 -4.82 7.43 10.40
CA MET A 61 -3.73 8.40 10.25
C MET A 61 -2.64 7.83 9.34
N PRO A 62 -1.90 8.68 8.64
CA PRO A 62 -0.80 8.22 7.79
C PRO A 62 0.31 7.54 8.60
N ILE A 63 0.94 6.53 8.00
CA ILE A 63 2.15 5.90 8.51
C ILE A 63 3.21 5.92 7.43
N ASP A 64 4.48 5.83 7.83
CA ASP A 64 5.59 5.85 6.89
C ASP A 64 5.51 4.63 5.96
N ALA A 65 5.71 4.84 4.67
CA ALA A 65 5.65 3.78 3.68
C ALA A 65 6.70 2.68 3.91
N SER A 66 7.81 2.99 4.57
CA SER A 66 8.82 2.00 4.93
C SER A 66 8.32 0.98 5.97
N ASN A 67 7.22 1.29 6.66
CA ASN A 67 6.64 0.41 7.68
C ASN A 67 5.64 -0.59 7.10
N VAL A 68 5.40 -0.59 5.80
CA VAL A 68 4.47 -1.51 5.16
C VAL A 68 5.14 -2.28 4.04
N MET A 69 4.63 -3.48 3.76
CA MET A 69 5.07 -4.31 2.66
C MET A 69 3.86 -4.85 1.91
N PHE A 70 4.03 -5.13 0.62
CA PHE A 70 3.00 -5.83 -0.14
C PHE A 70 2.75 -7.23 0.44
N VAL A 71 1.54 -7.72 0.26
CA VAL A 71 1.19 -9.11 0.57
C VAL A 71 1.34 -9.93 -0.70
N ASP A 72 2.11 -11.00 -0.64
CA ASP A 72 2.31 -11.90 -1.79
C ASP A 72 0.97 -12.56 -2.14
N PRO A 73 0.47 -12.38 -3.37
CA PRO A 73 -0.84 -12.92 -3.73
C PRO A 73 -0.89 -14.44 -3.80
N ALA A 74 0.26 -15.09 -3.99
CA ALA A 74 0.31 -16.55 -4.04
C ALA A 74 0.56 -17.17 -2.67
N LYS A 75 1.48 -16.61 -1.88
CA LYS A 75 1.87 -17.17 -0.57
C LYS A 75 1.14 -16.54 0.61
N ASN A 76 0.44 -15.44 0.38
CA ASN A 76 -0.34 -14.70 1.40
C ASN A 76 0.51 -14.29 2.61
N VAL A 77 1.72 -13.85 2.37
CA VAL A 77 2.64 -13.32 3.38
C VAL A 77 3.26 -12.03 2.89
N ALA A 78 3.77 -11.21 3.81
CA ALA A 78 4.47 -9.98 3.45
C ALA A 78 5.68 -10.30 2.58
N THR A 79 5.88 -9.54 1.52
CA THR A 79 6.95 -9.75 0.54
C THR A 79 7.54 -8.43 0.09
N ARG A 80 8.82 -8.45 -0.22
CA ARG A 80 9.45 -7.38 -1.00
C ARG A 80 9.03 -7.52 -2.46
N VAL A 81 9.12 -6.42 -3.18
CA VAL A 81 8.78 -6.38 -4.59
C VAL A 81 9.99 -6.00 -5.41
N GLY A 82 9.98 -6.41 -6.66
CA GLY A 82 10.99 -6.04 -7.64
C GLY A 82 10.34 -5.69 -8.95
N VAL A 83 11.11 -5.09 -9.82
CA VAL A 83 10.69 -4.71 -11.16
C VAL A 83 11.48 -5.57 -12.14
N ARG A 84 10.77 -6.15 -13.11
CA ARG A 84 11.44 -6.90 -14.20
C ARG A 84 10.87 -6.50 -15.54
N TYR A 85 11.70 -6.63 -16.57
CA TYR A 85 11.31 -6.36 -17.94
C TYR A 85 10.88 -7.66 -18.61
N LEU A 86 9.78 -7.58 -19.35
CA LEU A 86 9.28 -8.69 -20.15
C LEU A 86 9.91 -8.65 -21.54
N PRO A 87 9.81 -9.77 -22.33
CA PRO A 87 10.38 -9.81 -23.68
C PRO A 87 9.90 -8.73 -24.63
N ASP A 88 8.67 -8.19 -24.41
CA ASP A 88 8.11 -7.11 -25.22
C ASP A 88 8.56 -5.71 -24.76
N GLY A 89 9.41 -5.62 -23.73
CA GLY A 89 9.90 -4.36 -23.20
C GLY A 89 9.00 -3.71 -22.17
N SER A 90 7.89 -4.33 -21.80
CA SER A 90 7.07 -3.83 -20.70
C SER A 90 7.73 -4.10 -19.35
N LYS A 91 7.35 -3.31 -18.34
CA LYS A 91 7.77 -3.52 -16.96
C LYS A 91 6.64 -4.12 -16.15
N GLU A 92 6.98 -5.03 -15.24
CA GLU A 92 6.03 -5.50 -14.26
C GLU A 92 6.62 -5.45 -12.84
N LEU A 93 5.71 -5.21 -11.88
CA LEU A 93 6.01 -5.32 -10.46
C LEU A 93 5.66 -6.74 -10.03
N TYR A 94 6.60 -7.41 -9.37
CA TYR A 94 6.39 -8.79 -8.95
C TYR A 94 6.76 -9.00 -7.48
N ALA A 95 6.11 -9.97 -6.85
CA ALA A 95 6.40 -10.38 -5.48
C ALA A 95 7.64 -11.28 -5.48
N LYS A 96 8.68 -10.88 -4.75
CA LYS A 96 9.96 -11.62 -4.77
C LYS A 96 9.86 -13.02 -4.19
N LYS A 97 8.96 -13.24 -3.21
CA LYS A 97 8.83 -14.55 -2.58
C LYS A 97 8.26 -15.63 -3.48
N SER A 98 7.34 -15.27 -4.39
CA SER A 98 6.68 -16.24 -5.28
C SER A 98 6.96 -16.02 -6.75
N GLY A 99 7.47 -14.84 -7.12
CA GLY A 99 7.62 -14.44 -8.52
C GLY A 99 6.33 -14.02 -9.18
N THR A 100 5.23 -13.94 -8.46
CA THR A 100 3.91 -13.61 -9.00
C THR A 100 3.81 -12.14 -9.34
N ARG A 101 3.23 -11.83 -10.51
CA ARG A 101 2.98 -10.45 -10.92
C ARG A 101 1.98 -9.78 -9.98
N ILE A 102 2.32 -8.57 -9.53
CA ILE A 102 1.39 -7.72 -8.78
C ILE A 102 0.64 -6.81 -9.75
N ARG A 103 1.38 -6.12 -10.65
CA ARG A 103 0.78 -5.25 -11.69
C ARG A 103 1.78 -4.94 -12.79
N MET A 104 1.25 -4.47 -13.92
CA MET A 104 2.08 -3.90 -14.97
C MET A 104 2.40 -2.45 -14.64
N LEU A 105 3.66 -2.06 -14.79
CA LEU A 105 4.11 -0.70 -14.51
C LEU A 105 4.18 0.16 -15.77
N SER A 106 4.46 -0.43 -16.92
CA SER A 106 4.53 0.31 -18.18
C SER A 106 4.12 -0.56 -19.36
N LYS A 107 3.75 0.11 -20.45
CA LYS A 107 3.44 -0.53 -21.72
C LYS A 107 4.71 -1.11 -22.36
N PRO A 108 4.58 -2.03 -23.34
CA PRO A 108 5.74 -2.52 -24.08
C PRO A 108 6.56 -1.38 -24.66
N ASN A 109 7.88 -1.49 -24.53
CA ASN A 109 8.82 -0.48 -25.04
C ASN A 109 9.93 -1.18 -25.84
N PRO A 110 10.03 -0.91 -27.16
CA PRO A 110 11.04 -1.57 -27.99
C PRO A 110 12.49 -1.39 -27.52
N LYS A 111 12.78 -0.30 -26.80
CA LYS A 111 14.12 -0.07 -26.25
C LYS A 111 14.54 -1.15 -25.26
N TYR A 112 13.59 -1.74 -24.57
CA TYR A 112 13.85 -2.71 -23.51
C TYR A 112 13.40 -4.12 -23.88
N ALA A 113 12.90 -4.31 -25.12
CA ALA A 113 12.50 -5.61 -25.59
C ALA A 113 13.70 -6.54 -25.73
N SER A 114 13.52 -7.82 -25.41
CA SER A 114 14.57 -8.81 -25.58
C SER A 114 14.85 -9.00 -27.08
N LYS A 115 16.12 -9.00 -27.44
CA LYS A 115 16.57 -9.37 -28.78
C LYS A 115 16.77 -10.89 -28.80
N LYS A 116 16.15 -11.52 -29.73
CA LYS A 116 16.41 -12.93 -29.99
C LYS A 116 17.32 -13.08 -31.19
#